data_1ec97d11a1b129630baeaab3bc276616
#
_entry.id   1ec97d11a1b129630baeaab3bc276616
#
_cell.length_a   1.000
_cell.length_b   1.000
_cell.length_c   1.000
_cell.angle_alpha   90.00
_cell.angle_beta   90.00
_cell.angle_gamma   90.00
#
_symmetry.space_group_name_H-M   'P 1'
#
loop_
_entity.id
_entity.type
_entity.pdbx_description
1 polymer ?
#
loop_
_entity_poly.entity_id
_entity_poly.type
_entity_poly.pdbx_seq_one_letter_code
_entity_poly.pdbx_strand_id
1 'polypeptide(L)'
;MVKLSCIAILAVLILSTVAISQSPSAPTVDHVGFPSDYKNWKVMYLFDRPDNKSVRTIYANEPGLTIDNLGQYPYGSILVMETWRSLQDAAGIPILDEMGRFQKDPAAAPTIFVMRKEKGFGSDYKQNRNGEWEYVAYHPDGSFQTMPQNSFSCAVCHLQAGQSKDWVFRGGLHFNNASGAVPFGTIQNYRFIPGVISAKAGSTITIYNDDVVEHTLADVADSGWGPVHIKPGSSVTINFPKVAGEFNFRCTIHANMTGKVIVE
;
A
#
# COMPACT_ATOMS: atom_id res chain seq x y z
N MET A 1 51.41 -23.94 65.19
CA MET A 1 51.24 -23.96 63.75
C MET A 1 49.93 -23.30 63.41
N VAL A 2 49.94 -22.04 63.03
CA VAL A 2 48.72 -21.26 62.68
C VAL A 2 48.62 -21.27 61.15
N LYS A 3 47.49 -21.84 60.64
CA LYS A 3 47.20 -21.78 59.22
C LYS A 3 46.51 -20.46 58.85
N LEU A 4 47.16 -19.59 58.11
CA LEU A 4 46.54 -18.47 57.46
C LEU A 4 45.74 -18.95 56.21
N SER A 5 44.45 -18.70 56.23
CA SER A 5 43.59 -18.90 55.01
C SER A 5 43.49 -17.54 54.31
N CYS A 6 44.04 -17.47 53.11
CA CYS A 6 43.83 -16.31 52.21
C CYS A 6 42.43 -16.42 51.57
N ILE A 7 41.56 -15.45 51.90
CA ILE A 7 40.29 -15.27 51.19
C ILE A 7 40.55 -14.32 50.01
N ALA A 8 40.46 -14.87 48.82
CA ALA A 8 40.46 -14.07 47.59
C ALA A 8 39.10 -13.47 47.36
N ILE A 9 38.98 -12.17 47.46
CA ILE A 9 37.77 -11.41 47.11
C ILE A 9 37.76 -11.18 45.62
N LEU A 10 36.87 -11.88 44.90
CA LEU A 10 36.67 -11.68 43.48
C LEU A 10 35.72 -10.49 43.28
N ALA A 11 36.25 -9.34 42.89
CA ALA A 11 35.44 -8.16 42.54
C ALA A 11 34.86 -8.36 41.16
N VAL A 12 33.55 -8.64 41.07
CA VAL A 12 32.79 -8.68 39.84
C VAL A 12 32.47 -7.23 39.43
N LEU A 13 33.19 -6.72 38.42
CA LEU A 13 32.82 -5.46 37.75
C LEU A 13 31.56 -5.70 36.90
N ILE A 14 30.43 -5.23 37.39
CA ILE A 14 29.19 -5.15 36.59
C ILE A 14 29.35 -3.92 35.68
N LEU A 15 29.74 -4.12 34.44
CA LEU A 15 29.60 -3.09 33.39
C LEU A 15 28.12 -2.92 33.07
N SER A 16 27.48 -1.92 33.67
CA SER A 16 26.15 -1.48 33.24
C SER A 16 26.29 -0.79 31.89
N THR A 17 25.91 -1.47 30.81
CA THR A 17 25.75 -0.84 29.49
C THR A 17 24.55 0.10 29.56
N VAL A 18 24.81 1.40 29.65
CA VAL A 18 23.78 2.43 29.45
C VAL A 18 23.37 2.34 27.98
N ALA A 19 22.21 1.78 27.70
CA ALA A 19 21.60 1.87 26.39
C ALA A 19 21.26 3.34 26.14
N ILE A 20 22.08 4.02 25.33
CA ILE A 20 21.78 5.36 24.84
C ILE A 20 20.59 5.20 23.90
N SER A 21 19.40 5.57 24.37
CA SER A 21 18.23 5.71 23.51
C SER A 21 18.55 6.82 22.49
N GLN A 22 18.80 6.43 21.25
CA GLN A 22 18.98 7.41 20.19
C GLN A 22 17.66 8.13 19.96
N SER A 23 17.69 9.45 19.98
CA SER A 23 16.54 10.28 19.64
C SER A 23 16.07 9.95 18.22
N PRO A 24 14.75 9.98 17.96
CA PRO A 24 14.20 9.84 16.62
C PRO A 24 14.93 10.79 15.65
N SER A 25 15.38 10.27 14.51
CA SER A 25 16.12 11.03 13.51
C SER A 25 15.32 11.07 12.22
N ALA A 26 15.23 12.26 11.61
CA ALA A 26 14.53 12.53 10.36
C ALA A 26 15.18 13.74 9.67
N PRO A 27 14.94 13.97 8.36
CA PRO A 27 15.36 15.17 7.65
C PRO A 27 14.90 16.44 8.36
N THR A 28 15.72 17.48 8.37
CA THR A 28 15.38 18.80 8.94
C THR A 28 14.90 19.78 7.87
N VAL A 29 15.10 19.44 6.60
CA VAL A 29 14.72 20.22 5.43
C VAL A 29 13.69 19.44 4.63
N ASP A 30 12.71 20.15 4.07
CA ASP A 30 11.74 19.56 3.14
C ASP A 30 12.37 19.38 1.76
N HIS A 31 12.80 18.16 1.47
CA HIS A 31 13.26 17.76 0.15
C HIS A 31 12.12 17.16 -0.70
N VAL A 32 10.99 16.80 -0.05
CA VAL A 32 9.84 16.17 -0.70
C VAL A 32 9.09 17.16 -1.56
N GLY A 33 8.74 18.31 -1.00
CA GLY A 33 7.98 19.37 -1.63
C GLY A 33 6.49 19.04 -1.82
N PHE A 34 5.63 20.02 -1.69
CA PHE A 34 4.19 19.88 -1.94
C PHE A 34 3.90 19.87 -3.45
N PRO A 35 3.39 18.76 -4.02
CA PRO A 35 3.06 18.70 -5.44
C PRO A 35 1.67 19.28 -5.68
N SER A 36 1.58 20.61 -5.92
CA SER A 36 0.30 21.33 -6.01
C SER A 36 -0.63 20.84 -7.13
N ASP A 37 -0.09 20.16 -8.14
CA ASP A 37 -0.82 19.63 -9.30
C ASP A 37 -1.21 18.14 -9.16
N TYR A 38 -0.95 17.50 -8.03
CA TYR A 38 -1.16 16.05 -7.84
C TYR A 38 -2.57 15.57 -8.19
N LYS A 39 -3.56 16.42 -8.10
CA LYS A 39 -4.95 16.09 -8.46
C LYS A 39 -5.14 15.80 -9.96
N ASN A 40 -4.21 16.26 -10.79
CA ASN A 40 -4.17 15.95 -12.23
C ASN A 40 -3.47 14.63 -12.53
N TRP A 41 -2.84 14.02 -11.53
CA TRP A 41 -2.10 12.77 -11.68
C TRP A 41 -3.04 11.58 -11.72
N LYS A 42 -2.50 10.43 -12.14
CA LYS A 42 -3.26 9.19 -12.17
C LYS A 42 -3.59 8.72 -10.75
N VAL A 43 -4.87 8.42 -10.52
CA VAL A 43 -5.30 7.71 -9.32
C VAL A 43 -4.89 6.26 -9.44
N MET A 44 -4.05 5.80 -8.53
CA MET A 44 -3.65 4.40 -8.42
C MET A 44 -4.66 3.61 -7.61
N TYR A 45 -5.11 4.17 -6.48
CA TYR A 45 -6.02 3.54 -5.54
C TYR A 45 -7.04 4.50 -4.97
N LEU A 46 -8.20 3.96 -4.70
CA LEU A 46 -9.22 4.55 -3.83
C LEU A 46 -9.71 3.44 -2.91
N PHE A 47 -9.57 3.60 -1.60
CA PHE A 47 -10.01 2.60 -0.64
C PHE A 47 -10.43 3.21 0.69
N ASP A 48 -11.30 2.48 1.38
CA ASP A 48 -11.80 2.81 2.70
C ASP A 48 -10.95 2.14 3.77
N ARG A 49 -10.80 2.83 4.89
CA ARG A 49 -10.12 2.33 6.08
C ARG A 49 -11.14 2.25 7.23
N PRO A 50 -11.74 1.07 7.46
CA PRO A 50 -12.74 0.89 8.52
C PRO A 50 -12.16 1.10 9.93
N ASP A 51 -10.88 0.76 10.12
CA ASP A 51 -10.18 0.88 11.41
C ASP A 51 -10.09 2.31 11.92
N ASN A 52 -9.98 3.29 11.03
CA ASN A 52 -9.91 4.71 11.37
C ASN A 52 -10.95 5.57 10.63
N LYS A 53 -11.93 4.94 10.01
CA LYS A 53 -13.07 5.58 9.34
C LYS A 53 -12.63 6.66 8.34
N SER A 54 -11.62 6.35 7.52
CA SER A 54 -11.10 7.29 6.52
C SER A 54 -11.24 6.76 5.10
N VAL A 55 -11.29 7.69 4.17
CA VAL A 55 -11.24 7.42 2.72
C VAL A 55 -9.87 7.85 2.21
N ARG A 56 -9.17 6.97 1.51
CA ARG A 56 -7.85 7.26 0.96
C ARG A 56 -7.86 7.21 -0.54
N THR A 57 -7.26 8.21 -1.16
CA THR A 57 -6.99 8.24 -2.60
C THR A 57 -5.48 8.33 -2.79
N ILE A 58 -4.89 7.41 -3.54
CA ILE A 58 -3.46 7.40 -3.85
C ILE A 58 -3.28 7.87 -5.28
N TYR A 59 -2.47 8.90 -5.45
CA TYR A 59 -2.05 9.43 -6.74
C TYR A 59 -0.57 9.14 -6.94
N ALA A 60 -0.15 9.00 -8.20
CA ALA A 60 1.25 8.92 -8.55
C ALA A 60 1.56 9.80 -9.75
N ASN A 61 2.75 10.41 -9.74
CA ASN A 61 3.30 11.03 -10.94
C ASN A 61 3.73 9.94 -11.94
N GLU A 62 4.14 10.32 -13.15
CA GLU A 62 4.48 9.37 -14.20
C GLU A 62 5.58 8.38 -13.78
N PRO A 63 6.73 8.77 -13.18
CA PRO A 63 7.69 7.80 -12.65
C PRO A 63 7.09 6.87 -11.58
N GLY A 64 6.24 7.39 -10.71
CA GLY A 64 5.58 6.61 -9.64
C GLY A 64 4.55 5.59 -10.13
N LEU A 65 4.24 5.56 -11.43
CA LEU A 65 3.36 4.56 -12.05
C LEU A 65 4.11 3.30 -12.49
N THR A 66 5.43 3.28 -12.39
CA THR A 66 6.28 2.17 -12.85
C THR A 66 7.09 1.58 -11.71
N ILE A 67 7.43 0.31 -11.85
CA ILE A 67 8.39 -0.39 -11.00
C ILE A 67 9.26 -1.27 -11.89
N ASP A 68 10.49 -1.51 -11.46
CA ASP A 68 11.39 -2.42 -12.15
C ASP A 68 11.09 -3.90 -11.84
N ASN A 69 11.88 -4.81 -12.41
CA ASN A 69 11.73 -6.26 -12.20
C ASN A 69 12.02 -6.70 -10.76
N LEU A 70 12.65 -5.86 -9.95
CA LEU A 70 12.93 -6.10 -8.55
C LEU A 70 11.87 -5.50 -7.63
N GLY A 71 10.85 -4.87 -8.22
CA GLY A 71 9.79 -4.20 -7.48
C GLY A 71 10.18 -2.83 -6.95
N GLN A 72 11.21 -2.19 -7.50
CA GLN A 72 11.68 -0.88 -7.06
C GLN A 72 11.08 0.23 -7.92
N TYR A 73 10.71 1.34 -7.29
CA TYR A 73 10.32 2.55 -7.98
C TYR A 73 11.55 3.30 -8.51
N PRO A 74 11.48 3.91 -9.69
CA PRO A 74 12.56 4.75 -10.19
C PRO A 74 12.71 6.03 -9.35
N TYR A 75 13.88 6.67 -9.42
CA TYR A 75 14.05 8.01 -8.88
C TYR A 75 13.13 9.00 -9.59
N GLY A 76 12.71 10.04 -8.89
CA GLY A 76 11.68 10.97 -9.35
C GLY A 76 10.25 10.50 -9.05
N SER A 77 10.08 9.29 -8.49
CA SER A 77 8.75 8.81 -8.08
C SER A 77 8.19 9.62 -6.94
N ILE A 78 6.96 10.09 -7.09
CA ILE A 78 6.21 10.79 -6.05
C ILE A 78 4.86 10.10 -5.92
N LEU A 79 4.55 9.67 -4.69
CA LEU A 79 3.26 9.10 -4.35
C LEU A 79 2.56 10.03 -3.35
N VAL A 80 1.30 10.33 -3.62
CA VAL A 80 0.48 11.21 -2.79
C VAL A 80 -0.71 10.43 -2.27
N MET A 81 -0.86 10.38 -0.95
CA MET A 81 -2.04 9.82 -0.30
C MET A 81 -2.88 10.94 0.28
N GLU A 82 -4.01 11.21 -0.38
CA GLU A 82 -5.04 12.09 0.17
C GLU A 82 -5.93 11.30 1.11
N THR A 83 -5.98 11.69 2.37
CA THR A 83 -6.76 11.01 3.41
C THR A 83 -7.86 11.91 3.93
N TRP A 84 -9.11 11.52 3.72
CA TRP A 84 -10.32 12.17 4.19
C TRP A 84 -10.92 11.43 5.39
N ARG A 85 -11.48 12.15 6.33
CA ARG A 85 -12.42 11.55 7.27
C ARG A 85 -13.68 11.12 6.51
N SER A 86 -14.25 9.97 6.87
CA SER A 86 -15.57 9.58 6.35
C SER A 86 -16.66 10.46 6.95
N LEU A 87 -17.69 10.75 6.14
CA LEU A 87 -18.94 11.29 6.64
C LEU A 87 -19.60 10.24 7.54
N GLN A 88 -20.04 10.62 8.72
CA GLN A 88 -20.58 9.71 9.72
C GLN A 88 -21.97 10.18 10.17
N ASP A 89 -22.81 9.23 10.54
CA ASP A 89 -24.09 9.49 11.19
C ASP A 89 -23.91 9.88 12.66
N ALA A 90 -25.03 10.10 13.36
CA ALA A 90 -25.04 10.48 14.77
C ALA A 90 -24.46 9.41 15.71
N ALA A 91 -24.40 8.15 15.29
CA ALA A 91 -23.79 7.03 16.01
C ALA A 91 -22.29 6.87 15.67
N GLY A 92 -21.75 7.72 14.81
CA GLY A 92 -20.36 7.65 14.35
C GLY A 92 -20.11 6.51 13.33
N ILE A 93 -21.14 6.02 12.67
CA ILE A 93 -21.04 5.00 11.63
C ILE A 93 -20.81 5.69 10.29
N PRO A 94 -19.83 5.26 9.47
CA PRO A 94 -19.60 5.83 8.16
C PRO A 94 -20.83 5.69 7.25
N ILE A 95 -21.20 6.78 6.60
CA ILE A 95 -22.26 6.78 5.60
C ILE A 95 -21.68 6.28 4.28
N LEU A 96 -22.38 5.36 3.63
CA LEU A 96 -21.97 4.73 2.38
C LEU A 96 -22.57 5.45 1.16
N ASP A 97 -21.84 5.44 0.05
CA ASP A 97 -22.34 5.81 -1.26
C ASP A 97 -23.13 4.63 -1.90
N GLU A 98 -23.68 4.83 -3.10
CA GLU A 98 -24.42 3.81 -3.84
C GLU A 98 -23.60 2.56 -4.20
N MET A 99 -22.26 2.66 -4.13
CA MET A 99 -21.34 1.54 -4.38
C MET A 99 -20.84 0.88 -3.09
N GLY A 100 -21.40 1.26 -1.92
CA GLY A 100 -21.03 0.70 -0.63
C GLY A 100 -19.71 1.23 -0.06
N ARG A 101 -19.16 2.36 -0.58
CA ARG A 101 -17.93 2.98 -0.10
C ARG A 101 -18.22 4.13 0.85
N PHE A 102 -17.28 4.43 1.73
CA PHE A 102 -17.40 5.58 2.62
C PHE A 102 -17.49 6.88 1.83
N GLN A 103 -18.46 7.71 2.20
CA GLN A 103 -18.51 9.09 1.70
C GLN A 103 -17.48 9.94 2.42
N LYS A 104 -16.81 10.83 1.67
CA LYS A 104 -15.90 11.84 2.24
C LYS A 104 -16.72 12.88 3.00
N ASP A 105 -16.27 13.27 4.19
CA ASP A 105 -16.89 14.36 4.95
C ASP A 105 -16.57 15.71 4.29
N PRO A 106 -17.54 16.42 3.70
CA PRO A 106 -17.29 17.66 3.02
C PRO A 106 -16.90 18.83 3.96
N ALA A 107 -17.16 18.68 5.25
CA ALA A 107 -16.78 19.66 6.27
C ALA A 107 -15.35 19.48 6.78
N ALA A 108 -14.69 18.40 6.43
CA ALA A 108 -13.31 18.10 6.84
C ALA A 108 -12.32 18.44 5.70
N ALA A 109 -11.17 18.99 6.06
CA ALA A 109 -10.05 19.08 5.13
C ALA A 109 -9.27 17.75 5.13
N PRO A 110 -8.78 17.29 3.96
CA PRO A 110 -7.92 16.12 3.91
C PRO A 110 -6.51 16.40 4.43
N THR A 111 -5.84 15.35 4.88
CA THR A 111 -4.37 15.38 5.03
C THR A 111 -3.73 14.81 3.78
N ILE A 112 -2.70 15.48 3.29
CA ILE A 112 -1.96 15.13 2.08
C ILE A 112 -0.62 14.55 2.48
N PHE A 113 -0.51 13.23 2.51
CA PHE A 113 0.76 12.54 2.77
C PHE A 113 1.51 12.38 1.45
N VAL A 114 2.76 12.82 1.43
CA VAL A 114 3.61 12.74 0.25
C VAL A 114 4.86 11.94 0.59
N MET A 115 5.20 11.00 -0.27
CA MET A 115 6.50 10.34 -0.27
C MET A 115 7.17 10.53 -1.62
N ARG A 116 8.46 10.81 -1.59
CA ARG A 116 9.28 11.03 -2.78
C ARG A 116 10.56 10.23 -2.71
N LYS A 117 10.94 9.64 -3.84
CA LYS A 117 12.16 8.87 -3.99
C LYS A 117 13.16 9.62 -4.86
N GLU A 118 14.31 9.91 -4.26
CA GLU A 118 15.45 10.51 -4.98
C GLU A 118 16.75 9.90 -4.48
N LYS A 119 17.78 9.96 -5.34
CA LYS A 119 19.11 9.47 -4.97
C LYS A 119 19.65 10.23 -3.75
N GLY A 120 20.02 9.47 -2.73
CA GLY A 120 20.57 10.00 -1.48
C GLY A 120 19.54 10.33 -0.40
N PHE A 121 18.23 10.29 -0.70
CA PHE A 121 17.19 10.51 0.30
C PHE A 121 17.20 9.44 1.39
N GLY A 122 16.53 9.74 2.49
CA GLY A 122 16.29 8.82 3.60
C GLY A 122 17.49 8.60 4.52
N SER A 123 18.68 9.13 4.23
CA SER A 123 19.88 8.92 5.06
C SER A 123 19.72 9.40 6.49
N ASP A 124 18.92 10.44 6.70
CA ASP A 124 18.70 11.07 8.01
C ASP A 124 17.81 10.25 8.95
N TYR A 125 17.07 9.27 8.43
CA TYR A 125 16.32 8.33 9.27
C TYR A 125 17.20 7.29 9.98
N LYS A 126 18.51 7.25 9.66
CA LYS A 126 19.53 6.36 10.29
C LYS A 126 19.08 4.89 10.22
N GLN A 127 18.98 4.20 11.37
CA GLN A 127 18.56 2.80 11.46
C GLN A 127 17.13 2.53 10.94
N ASN A 128 16.32 3.58 10.78
CA ASN A 128 14.95 3.47 10.23
C ASN A 128 14.89 3.88 8.75
N ARG A 129 16.03 3.94 8.09
CA ARG A 129 16.11 4.20 6.67
C ARG A 129 15.38 3.10 5.89
N ASN A 130 14.46 3.50 5.03
CA ASN A 130 13.70 2.64 4.15
C ASN A 130 13.97 3.03 2.69
N GLY A 131 15.12 2.59 2.21
CA GLY A 131 15.60 2.94 0.88
C GLY A 131 15.99 4.40 0.76
N GLU A 132 15.57 5.02 -0.33
CA GLU A 132 15.84 6.41 -0.65
C GLU A 132 14.54 7.22 -0.75
N TRP A 133 13.63 6.96 0.21
CA TRP A 133 12.37 7.66 0.37
C TRP A 133 12.43 8.68 1.50
N GLU A 134 11.76 9.82 1.28
CA GLU A 134 11.45 10.81 2.31
C GLU A 134 9.95 11.11 2.34
N TYR A 135 9.46 11.57 3.49
CA TYR A 135 8.05 11.69 3.80
C TYR A 135 7.73 13.04 4.42
N VAL A 136 6.64 13.66 3.98
CA VAL A 136 6.07 14.88 4.60
C VAL A 136 4.55 14.78 4.51
N ALA A 137 3.84 15.33 5.48
CA ALA A 137 2.41 15.53 5.38
C ALA A 137 2.07 17.01 5.36
N TYR A 138 1.13 17.37 4.49
CA TYR A 138 0.70 18.74 4.24
C TYR A 138 -0.80 18.90 4.47
N HIS A 139 -1.20 20.13 4.75
CA HIS A 139 -2.56 20.59 4.53
C HIS A 139 -2.82 20.83 3.03
N PRO A 140 -4.08 20.98 2.60
CA PRO A 140 -4.40 21.23 1.19
C PRO A 140 -3.80 22.51 0.59
N ASP A 141 -3.45 23.47 1.43
CA ASP A 141 -2.80 24.71 1.05
C ASP A 141 -1.27 24.62 0.92
N GLY A 142 -0.71 23.42 1.15
CA GLY A 142 0.73 23.16 1.09
C GLY A 142 1.49 23.49 2.37
N SER A 143 0.83 24.01 3.40
CA SER A 143 1.46 24.17 4.72
C SER A 143 1.68 22.81 5.40
N PHE A 144 2.62 22.73 6.33
CA PHE A 144 2.95 21.45 6.97
C PHE A 144 1.86 20.98 7.96
N GLN A 145 1.36 19.79 7.76
CA GLN A 145 0.67 18.97 8.77
C GLN A 145 1.69 18.21 9.63
N THR A 146 2.69 17.60 8.99
CA THR A 146 3.82 16.96 9.66
C THR A 146 5.09 17.47 9.00
N MET A 147 5.88 18.23 9.74
CA MET A 147 7.16 18.76 9.25
C MET A 147 8.17 17.63 8.98
N PRO A 148 9.18 17.85 8.11
CA PRO A 148 10.21 16.84 7.81
C PRO A 148 10.85 16.24 9.07
N GLN A 149 11.24 17.05 10.05
CA GLN A 149 11.85 16.58 11.30
C GLN A 149 10.95 15.69 12.15
N ASN A 150 9.65 15.68 11.90
CA ASN A 150 8.65 14.85 12.58
C ASN A 150 8.22 13.64 11.73
N SER A 151 8.80 13.45 10.54
CA SER A 151 8.44 12.38 9.61
C SER A 151 9.02 11.01 9.98
N PHE A 152 9.75 10.93 11.08
CA PHE A 152 10.30 9.68 11.61
C PHE A 152 9.23 8.56 11.73
N SER A 153 8.03 8.89 12.20
CA SER A 153 6.94 7.92 12.33
C SER A 153 6.48 7.35 10.97
N CYS A 154 6.56 8.16 9.90
CA CYS A 154 6.27 7.71 8.54
C CYS A 154 7.30 6.66 8.11
N ALA A 155 8.59 6.96 8.28
CA ALA A 155 9.67 6.03 7.95
C ALA A 155 9.54 4.71 8.71
N VAL A 156 9.31 4.75 10.03
CA VAL A 156 9.11 3.55 10.87
C VAL A 156 7.93 2.72 10.38
N CYS A 157 6.80 3.36 10.04
CA CYS A 157 5.64 2.66 9.51
C CYS A 157 5.97 1.97 8.19
N HIS A 158 6.64 2.66 7.27
CA HIS A 158 6.98 2.15 5.95
C HIS A 158 8.01 1.00 5.97
N LEU A 159 8.80 0.83 7.04
CA LEU A 159 9.62 -0.37 7.22
C LEU A 159 8.81 -1.67 7.17
N GLN A 160 7.55 -1.64 7.60
CA GLN A 160 6.65 -2.80 7.62
C GLN A 160 6.27 -3.27 6.21
N ALA A 161 6.30 -2.38 5.21
CA ALA A 161 6.03 -2.75 3.82
C ALA A 161 7.14 -3.62 3.21
N GLY A 162 8.36 -3.49 3.74
CA GLY A 162 9.50 -4.31 3.38
C GLY A 162 10.23 -3.90 2.10
N GLN A 163 11.49 -4.32 2.02
CA GLN A 163 12.38 -3.99 0.92
C GLN A 163 11.92 -4.52 -0.43
N SER A 164 11.29 -5.69 -0.47
CA SER A 164 10.78 -6.30 -1.70
C SER A 164 9.68 -5.48 -2.37
N LYS A 165 9.05 -4.57 -1.62
CA LYS A 165 8.05 -3.62 -2.12
C LYS A 165 8.58 -2.20 -2.19
N ASP A 166 9.91 -2.03 -2.09
CA ASP A 166 10.55 -0.71 -1.99
C ASP A 166 9.94 0.14 -0.88
N TRP A 167 9.60 -0.50 0.25
CA TRP A 167 8.95 0.10 1.44
C TRP A 167 7.66 0.87 1.14
N VAL A 168 6.99 0.58 0.02
CA VAL A 168 5.70 1.14 -0.34
C VAL A 168 4.60 0.14 0.01
N PHE A 169 3.57 0.58 0.74
CA PHE A 169 2.37 -0.23 0.95
C PHE A 169 1.61 -0.33 -0.38
N ARG A 170 1.92 -1.37 -1.10
CA ARG A 170 1.24 -1.79 -2.32
C ARG A 170 0.43 -3.01 -1.94
N GLY A 171 -0.83 -2.88 -1.58
CA GLY A 171 -1.76 -3.98 -1.62
C GLY A 171 -1.74 -4.49 -3.05
N GLY A 172 -2.09 -5.70 -3.37
CA GLY A 172 -2.18 -6.29 -4.72
C GLY A 172 -1.87 -5.51 -6.01
N LEU A 173 -1.25 -4.32 -5.96
CA LEU A 173 -0.75 -3.64 -7.14
C LEU A 173 0.43 -4.40 -7.71
N HIS A 174 0.09 -5.27 -8.59
CA HIS A 174 1.05 -5.90 -9.47
C HIS A 174 1.08 -5.07 -10.76
N PHE A 175 2.04 -4.15 -10.85
CA PHE A 175 2.33 -3.50 -12.12
C PHE A 175 2.79 -4.58 -13.10
N ASN A 176 2.25 -4.56 -14.31
CA ASN A 176 2.67 -5.46 -15.36
C ASN A 176 4.18 -5.31 -15.56
N ASN A 177 4.94 -6.31 -15.11
CA ASN A 177 6.34 -6.39 -15.45
C ASN A 177 6.45 -6.53 -16.98
N ALA A 178 7.25 -5.71 -17.62
CA ALA A 178 7.57 -5.79 -19.04
C ALA A 178 8.21 -7.13 -19.45
N SER A 179 8.41 -8.06 -18.55
CA SER A 179 9.13 -9.33 -18.71
C SER A 179 8.25 -10.57 -18.86
N GLY A 180 7.01 -10.44 -19.35
CA GLY A 180 6.18 -11.60 -19.67
C GLY A 180 5.62 -12.36 -18.46
N ALA A 181 5.52 -11.73 -17.34
CA ALA A 181 4.92 -12.30 -16.14
C ALA A 181 3.41 -12.52 -16.32
N VAL A 182 2.92 -13.54 -15.64
CA VAL A 182 1.51 -13.91 -15.52
C VAL A 182 0.64 -12.67 -15.29
N PRO A 183 -0.45 -12.48 -16.03
CA PRO A 183 -1.38 -11.36 -15.78
C PRO A 183 -1.85 -11.37 -14.34
N PHE A 184 -1.90 -10.19 -13.72
CA PHE A 184 -2.41 -10.03 -12.37
C PHE A 184 -3.71 -9.25 -12.37
N GLY A 185 -4.60 -9.63 -11.47
CA GLY A 185 -5.79 -8.87 -11.14
C GLY A 185 -5.86 -8.60 -9.65
N THR A 186 -6.54 -7.52 -9.29
CA THR A 186 -6.82 -7.16 -7.91
C THR A 186 -8.31 -6.91 -7.77
N ILE A 187 -8.86 -7.31 -6.63
CA ILE A 187 -10.17 -6.89 -6.19
C ILE A 187 -9.98 -5.77 -5.18
N GLN A 188 -10.54 -4.61 -5.46
CA GLN A 188 -10.46 -3.45 -4.57
C GLN A 188 -11.70 -2.56 -4.74
N ASN A 189 -12.28 -2.12 -3.62
CA ASN A 189 -13.48 -1.30 -3.59
C ASN A 189 -14.62 -1.91 -4.42
N TYR A 190 -14.87 -3.20 -4.21
CA TYR A 190 -15.93 -3.93 -4.92
C TYR A 190 -15.77 -3.90 -6.45
N ARG A 191 -14.53 -3.91 -6.95
CA ARG A 191 -14.21 -3.92 -8.38
C ARG A 191 -13.08 -4.86 -8.69
N PHE A 192 -13.11 -5.46 -9.87
CA PHE A 192 -11.97 -6.13 -10.46
C PHE A 192 -11.09 -5.10 -11.18
N ILE A 193 -9.78 -5.13 -10.92
CA ILE A 193 -8.81 -4.20 -11.48
C ILE A 193 -7.64 -5.01 -12.09
N PRO A 194 -7.39 -4.90 -13.39
CA PRO A 194 -8.20 -4.19 -14.39
C PRO A 194 -9.56 -4.88 -14.62
N GLY A 195 -10.59 -4.11 -14.98
CA GLY A 195 -11.91 -4.66 -15.33
C GLY A 195 -11.93 -5.45 -16.64
N VAL A 196 -10.89 -5.27 -17.49
CA VAL A 196 -10.65 -6.04 -18.69
C VAL A 196 -9.23 -6.60 -18.65
N ILE A 197 -9.09 -7.90 -18.80
CA ILE A 197 -7.82 -8.62 -18.73
C ILE A 197 -7.56 -9.25 -20.10
N SER A 198 -6.39 -8.99 -20.70
CA SER A 198 -5.93 -9.70 -21.88
C SER A 198 -4.95 -10.80 -21.51
N ALA A 199 -5.11 -11.99 -22.04
CA ALA A 199 -4.32 -13.16 -21.70
C ALA A 199 -4.18 -14.13 -22.87
N LYS A 200 -3.11 -14.93 -22.86
CA LYS A 200 -2.95 -16.03 -23.82
C LYS A 200 -3.81 -17.23 -23.42
N ALA A 201 -4.29 -17.95 -24.42
CA ALA A 201 -5.04 -19.17 -24.23
C ALA A 201 -4.31 -20.17 -23.30
N GLY A 202 -5.00 -20.67 -22.29
CA GLY A 202 -4.46 -21.61 -21.31
C GLY A 202 -3.44 -21.04 -20.33
N SER A 203 -3.18 -19.72 -20.33
CA SER A 203 -2.36 -19.06 -19.31
C SER A 203 -3.10 -18.96 -17.96
N THR A 204 -2.39 -18.56 -16.95
CA THR A 204 -2.93 -18.38 -15.59
C THR A 204 -2.97 -16.91 -15.20
N ILE A 205 -3.89 -16.55 -14.33
CA ILE A 205 -3.90 -15.27 -13.65
C ILE A 205 -3.98 -15.47 -12.14
N THR A 206 -3.29 -14.65 -11.38
CA THR A 206 -3.47 -14.54 -9.94
C THR A 206 -4.27 -13.28 -9.62
N ILE A 207 -5.37 -13.46 -8.88
CA ILE A 207 -6.24 -12.36 -8.44
C ILE A 207 -6.14 -12.25 -6.92
N TYR A 208 -5.84 -11.04 -6.45
CA TYR A 208 -5.73 -10.70 -5.03
C TYR A 208 -6.98 -9.97 -4.57
N ASN A 209 -7.44 -10.29 -3.37
CA ASN A 209 -8.52 -9.55 -2.72
C ASN A 209 -7.94 -8.57 -1.71
N ASP A 210 -7.91 -7.29 -2.06
CA ASP A 210 -7.46 -6.20 -1.19
C ASP A 210 -8.60 -5.54 -0.42
N ASP A 211 -9.83 -6.00 -0.62
CA ASP A 211 -10.95 -5.55 0.19
C ASP A 211 -10.98 -6.26 1.56
N VAL A 212 -11.71 -5.69 2.49
CA VAL A 212 -11.92 -6.24 3.84
C VAL A 212 -13.05 -7.27 3.91
N VAL A 213 -13.69 -7.56 2.77
CA VAL A 213 -14.78 -8.52 2.62
C VAL A 213 -14.41 -9.61 1.65
N GLU A 214 -15.08 -10.75 1.75
CA GLU A 214 -14.93 -11.86 0.81
C GLU A 214 -15.56 -11.52 -0.53
N HIS A 215 -14.89 -11.91 -1.61
CA HIS A 215 -15.41 -11.83 -2.98
C HIS A 215 -15.41 -13.20 -3.62
N THR A 216 -16.11 -13.31 -4.75
CA THR A 216 -16.01 -14.47 -5.62
C THR A 216 -15.61 -14.04 -7.02
N LEU A 217 -15.07 -14.98 -7.76
CA LEU A 217 -14.89 -14.89 -9.20
C LEU A 217 -15.65 -16.04 -9.84
N ALA A 218 -16.62 -15.71 -10.65
CA ALA A 218 -17.42 -16.68 -11.38
C ALA A 218 -17.61 -16.25 -12.82
N ASP A 219 -17.53 -17.20 -13.72
CA ASP A 219 -17.87 -17.04 -15.12
C ASP A 219 -19.39 -16.78 -15.27
N VAL A 220 -19.74 -15.86 -16.15
CA VAL A 220 -21.14 -15.54 -16.43
C VAL A 220 -21.78 -16.60 -17.33
N ALA A 221 -21.01 -17.24 -18.20
CA ALA A 221 -21.48 -18.21 -19.17
C ALA A 221 -21.41 -19.67 -18.69
N ASP A 222 -21.01 -19.89 -17.42
CA ASP A 222 -20.85 -21.23 -16.83
C ASP A 222 -19.85 -22.12 -17.62
N SER A 223 -18.83 -21.48 -18.23
CA SER A 223 -17.83 -22.13 -19.07
C SER A 223 -16.76 -22.89 -18.28
N GLY A 224 -16.96 -23.12 -16.99
CA GLY A 224 -16.24 -24.09 -16.20
C GLY A 224 -15.24 -23.52 -15.18
N TRP A 225 -15.28 -22.22 -14.86
CA TRP A 225 -14.50 -21.66 -13.78
C TRP A 225 -15.35 -20.82 -12.81
N GLY A 226 -15.35 -21.27 -11.57
CA GLY A 226 -16.01 -20.60 -10.46
C GLY A 226 -17.33 -21.21 -10.01
N PRO A 227 -17.96 -20.64 -8.97
CA PRO A 227 -17.44 -19.52 -8.18
C PRO A 227 -16.20 -19.92 -7.33
N VAL A 228 -15.15 -19.15 -7.46
CA VAL A 228 -13.96 -19.27 -6.62
C VAL A 228 -14.04 -18.19 -5.54
N HIS A 229 -13.96 -18.60 -4.28
CA HIS A 229 -14.02 -17.70 -3.13
C HIS A 229 -12.65 -17.11 -2.82
N ILE A 230 -12.58 -15.80 -2.63
CA ILE A 230 -11.36 -15.06 -2.37
C ILE A 230 -11.55 -14.26 -1.08
N LYS A 231 -10.97 -14.77 0.01
CA LYS A 231 -11.06 -14.12 1.34
C LYS A 231 -10.27 -12.81 1.37
N PRO A 232 -10.60 -11.89 2.30
CA PRO A 232 -9.82 -10.69 2.52
C PRO A 232 -8.33 -10.97 2.67
N GLY A 233 -7.49 -10.19 1.97
CA GLY A 233 -6.03 -10.31 2.02
C GLY A 233 -5.46 -11.60 1.42
N SER A 234 -6.28 -12.42 0.75
CA SER A 234 -5.84 -13.64 0.08
C SER A 234 -5.85 -13.49 -1.44
N SER A 235 -5.29 -14.48 -2.12
CA SER A 235 -5.29 -14.55 -3.58
C SER A 235 -5.73 -15.93 -4.07
N VAL A 236 -6.14 -15.99 -5.32
CA VAL A 236 -6.43 -17.22 -6.05
C VAL A 236 -5.79 -17.18 -7.42
N THR A 237 -5.28 -18.32 -7.88
CA THR A 237 -4.79 -18.47 -9.26
C THR A 237 -5.80 -19.28 -10.04
N ILE A 238 -6.22 -18.74 -11.18
CA ILE A 238 -7.15 -19.39 -12.11
C ILE A 238 -6.50 -19.63 -13.46
N ASN A 239 -6.95 -20.68 -14.15
CA ASN A 239 -6.53 -20.96 -15.52
C ASN A 239 -7.54 -20.33 -16.48
N PHE A 240 -7.06 -19.62 -17.49
CA PHE A 240 -7.91 -19.12 -18.56
C PHE A 240 -8.32 -20.24 -19.53
N PRO A 241 -9.44 -20.06 -20.23
CA PRO A 241 -9.84 -20.98 -21.31
C PRO A 241 -8.71 -21.20 -22.31
N LYS A 242 -8.65 -22.41 -22.87
CA LYS A 242 -7.66 -22.78 -23.90
C LYS A 242 -8.07 -22.35 -25.32
N VAL A 243 -9.20 -21.68 -25.43
CA VAL A 243 -9.74 -21.16 -26.70
C VAL A 243 -9.77 -19.65 -26.67
N ALA A 244 -9.44 -19.02 -27.78
CA ALA A 244 -9.55 -17.57 -27.94
C ALA A 244 -11.01 -17.13 -27.84
N GLY A 245 -11.26 -15.97 -27.23
CA GLY A 245 -12.60 -15.44 -27.05
C GLY A 245 -12.71 -14.42 -25.95
N GLU A 246 -13.91 -13.89 -25.77
CA GLU A 246 -14.26 -13.00 -24.67
C GLU A 246 -15.09 -13.74 -23.62
N PHE A 247 -14.64 -13.65 -22.36
CA PHE A 247 -15.29 -14.33 -21.23
C PHE A 247 -15.62 -13.29 -20.16
N ASN A 248 -16.92 -13.13 -19.86
CA ASN A 248 -17.35 -12.23 -18.82
C ASN A 248 -17.37 -12.95 -17.47
N PHE A 249 -16.95 -12.26 -16.43
CA PHE A 249 -16.96 -12.77 -15.07
C PHE A 249 -17.61 -11.78 -14.09
N ARG A 250 -18.03 -12.28 -12.93
CA ARG A 250 -18.67 -11.48 -11.89
C ARG A 250 -18.35 -11.99 -10.50
N CYS A 251 -18.55 -11.12 -9.51
CA CYS A 251 -18.72 -11.55 -8.14
C CYS A 251 -20.17 -12.02 -7.93
N THR A 252 -20.37 -13.17 -7.29
CA THR A 252 -21.73 -13.70 -7.01
C THR A 252 -22.30 -13.17 -5.70
N ILE A 253 -21.45 -12.59 -4.84
CA ILE A 253 -21.83 -12.04 -3.52
C ILE A 253 -22.24 -10.57 -3.66
N HIS A 254 -21.58 -9.81 -4.55
CA HIS A 254 -21.77 -8.38 -4.68
C HIS A 254 -22.34 -8.01 -6.05
N ALA A 255 -23.47 -7.31 -6.05
CA ALA A 255 -24.10 -6.85 -7.28
C ALA A 255 -23.21 -5.85 -8.03
N ASN A 256 -23.34 -5.82 -9.36
CA ASN A 256 -22.63 -4.91 -10.27
C ASN A 256 -21.11 -5.03 -10.32
N MET A 257 -20.52 -6.01 -9.65
CA MET A 257 -19.10 -6.28 -9.68
C MET A 257 -18.78 -7.26 -10.81
N THR A 258 -18.41 -6.74 -11.97
CA THR A 258 -18.19 -7.50 -13.22
C THR A 258 -16.83 -7.18 -13.82
N GLY A 259 -16.35 -8.07 -14.69
CA GLY A 259 -15.15 -7.90 -15.49
C GLY A 259 -15.18 -8.78 -16.75
N LYS A 260 -14.15 -8.67 -17.57
CA LYS A 260 -14.01 -9.39 -18.82
C LYS A 260 -12.57 -9.90 -18.99
N VAL A 261 -12.42 -11.10 -19.52
CA VAL A 261 -11.15 -11.62 -20.04
C VAL A 261 -11.23 -11.70 -21.56
N ILE A 262 -10.22 -11.20 -22.24
CA ILE A 262 -9.98 -11.39 -23.67
C ILE A 262 -8.83 -12.39 -23.78
N VAL A 263 -9.14 -13.58 -24.31
CA VAL A 263 -8.16 -14.65 -24.53
C VAL A 263 -7.75 -14.64 -25.98
N GLU A 264 -6.43 -14.55 -26.23
CA GLU A 264 -5.79 -14.54 -27.55
C GLU A 264 -4.97 -15.81 -27.80
#